data_6b3f38abf5421d5a301d9a2b69768380
#
_entry.id   6b3f38abf5421d5a301d9a2b69768380
#
_cell.length_a   1.000
_cell.length_b   1.000
_cell.length_c   1.000
_cell.angle_alpha   90.00
_cell.angle_beta   90.00
_cell.angle_gamma   90.00
#
_symmetry.space_group_name_H-M   'P 1'
#
loop_
_entity.id
_entity.type
_entity.pdbx_description
1 polymer ?
#
loop_
_entity_poly.entity_id
_entity_poly.type
_entity_poly.pdbx_seq_one_letter_code
_entity_poly.pdbx_strand_id
1 'polypeptide(L)'
;EEAAVQGFVAGVNAALKIKGEPPMIIGREEGYIGTLIDDLVTKGTNEPYRMMTSRSEYRLLHRQDNADIRLSHIGRRIGLISEERYQAVLEKYKAVDEEISRLEKTHIAPTAELKSVLESLGTSAPISGVSLADLIRRPQVRYEDLTPFDRNRPDLPKAVREQVEIVLKYSG
;
A
#
# COMPACT_ATOMS: atom_id res chain seq x y z
N GLU A 1 14.64 -16.33 5.77
CA GLU A 1 14.30 -15.04 5.14
C GLU A 1 15.50 -14.08 5.16
N GLU A 2 16.09 -13.83 6.29
CA GLU A 2 17.21 -12.88 6.46
C GLU A 2 18.41 -13.24 5.58
N ALA A 3 18.79 -14.52 5.54
CA ALA A 3 19.88 -14.99 4.70
C ALA A 3 19.58 -14.84 3.20
N ALA A 4 18.32 -15.10 2.79
CA ALA A 4 17.89 -14.92 1.41
C ALA A 4 17.97 -13.45 0.97
N VAL A 5 17.56 -12.53 1.83
CA VAL A 5 17.65 -11.08 1.57
C VAL A 5 19.09 -10.62 1.45
N GLN A 6 19.98 -11.06 2.33
CA GLN A 6 21.41 -10.75 2.27
C GLN A 6 22.02 -11.26 0.96
N GLY A 7 21.72 -12.50 0.59
CA GLY A 7 22.18 -13.09 -0.70
C GLY A 7 21.63 -12.34 -1.91
N PHE A 8 20.37 -11.93 -1.87
CA PHE A 8 19.74 -11.11 -2.92
C PHE A 8 20.47 -9.78 -3.10
N VAL A 9 20.66 -9.01 -2.04
CA VAL A 9 21.36 -7.72 -2.08
C VAL A 9 22.80 -7.88 -2.58
N ALA A 10 23.52 -8.88 -2.08
CA ALA A 10 24.88 -9.16 -2.49
C ALA A 10 24.96 -9.53 -3.98
N GLY A 11 24.08 -10.41 -4.45
CA GLY A 11 24.04 -10.84 -5.86
C GLY A 11 23.70 -9.71 -6.82
N VAL A 12 22.69 -8.90 -6.49
CA VAL A 12 22.32 -7.73 -7.29
C VAL A 12 23.49 -6.75 -7.37
N ASN A 13 24.11 -6.42 -6.25
CA ASN A 13 25.22 -5.46 -6.22
C ASN A 13 26.48 -5.98 -6.87
N ALA A 14 26.76 -7.28 -6.83
CA ALA A 14 27.83 -7.88 -7.61
C ALA A 14 27.59 -7.73 -9.13
N ALA A 15 26.38 -8.01 -9.59
CA ALA A 15 26.00 -7.84 -11.00
C ALA A 15 26.10 -6.37 -11.46
N LEU A 16 25.59 -5.44 -10.66
CA LEU A 16 25.68 -4.00 -10.95
C LEU A 16 27.14 -3.52 -11.01
N LYS A 17 27.99 -4.00 -10.10
CA LYS A 17 29.43 -3.68 -10.11
C LYS A 17 30.11 -4.16 -11.38
N ILE A 18 29.81 -5.37 -11.85
CA ILE A 18 30.35 -5.91 -13.12
C ILE A 18 29.90 -5.04 -14.31
N LYS A 19 28.68 -4.52 -14.28
CA LYS A 19 28.15 -3.64 -15.32
C LYS A 19 28.65 -2.20 -15.24
N GLY A 20 29.37 -1.83 -14.18
CA GLY A 20 29.78 -0.45 -13.91
C GLY A 20 28.63 0.48 -13.51
N GLU A 21 27.54 -0.09 -13.01
CA GLU A 21 26.36 0.64 -12.58
C GLU A 21 26.38 0.94 -11.08
N PRO A 22 25.69 2.01 -10.61
CA PRO A 22 25.57 2.31 -9.19
C PRO A 22 24.95 1.17 -8.39
N PRO A 23 25.38 0.94 -7.14
CA PRO A 23 24.82 -0.13 -6.31
C PRO A 23 23.33 0.11 -6.00
N MET A 24 22.61 -0.99 -5.74
CA MET A 24 21.27 -0.96 -5.15
C MET A 24 21.41 -0.78 -3.64
N ILE A 25 20.91 0.34 -3.15
CA ILE A 25 20.78 0.64 -1.73
C ILE A 25 19.30 0.90 -1.47
N ILE A 26 18.70 0.09 -0.62
CA ILE A 26 17.30 0.27 -0.19
C ILE A 26 17.36 0.91 1.19
N GLY A 27 16.73 2.08 1.33
CA GLY A 27 16.66 2.80 2.59
C GLY A 27 15.76 2.11 3.62
N ARG A 28 15.92 2.47 4.88
CA ARG A 28 15.07 1.98 5.98
C ARG A 28 13.60 2.36 5.77
N GLU A 29 13.35 3.53 5.15
CA GLU A 29 12.03 4.06 4.80
C GLU A 29 11.39 3.35 3.60
N GLU A 30 12.19 2.67 2.77
CA GLU A 30 11.70 2.00 1.56
C GLU A 30 11.23 0.57 1.82
N GLY A 31 11.85 -0.14 2.78
CA GLY A 31 11.44 -1.51 3.06
C GLY A 31 12.24 -2.19 4.17
N TYR A 32 11.73 -3.35 4.62
CA TYR A 32 12.40 -4.17 5.63
C TYR A 32 13.79 -4.66 5.20
N ILE A 33 14.03 -4.81 3.90
CA ILE A 33 15.38 -5.11 3.35
C ILE A 33 16.35 -4.02 3.78
N GLY A 34 15.94 -2.74 3.65
CA GLY A 34 16.75 -1.60 4.06
C GLY A 34 17.05 -1.62 5.56
N THR A 35 16.01 -1.84 6.39
CA THR A 35 16.19 -1.95 7.84
C THR A 35 17.17 -3.08 8.22
N LEU A 36 17.04 -4.25 7.59
CA LEU A 36 17.90 -5.40 7.86
C LEU A 36 19.37 -5.11 7.52
N ILE A 37 19.62 -4.63 6.31
CA ILE A 37 20.99 -4.35 5.86
C ILE A 37 21.61 -3.22 6.67
N ASP A 38 20.88 -2.15 6.92
CA ASP A 38 21.36 -1.03 7.73
C ASP A 38 21.71 -1.47 9.16
N ASP A 39 20.86 -2.23 9.83
CA ASP A 39 21.14 -2.76 11.15
C ASP A 39 22.41 -3.64 11.18
N LEU A 40 22.58 -4.51 10.17
CA LEU A 40 23.76 -5.38 10.09
C LEU A 40 25.06 -4.61 9.89
N VAL A 41 25.07 -3.57 9.08
CA VAL A 41 26.29 -2.82 8.76
C VAL A 41 26.61 -1.71 9.75
N THR A 42 25.59 -1.16 10.44
CA THR A 42 25.79 -0.05 11.37
C THR A 42 25.85 -0.47 12.84
N LYS A 43 25.03 -1.44 13.25
CA LYS A 43 24.94 -1.92 14.63
C LYS A 43 25.69 -3.22 14.87
N GLY A 44 25.87 -4.02 13.81
CA GLY A 44 26.39 -5.37 13.92
C GLY A 44 25.47 -6.30 14.71
N THR A 45 25.92 -7.54 14.95
CA THR A 45 25.16 -8.49 15.75
C THR A 45 26.12 -9.52 16.35
N ASN A 46 25.87 -9.90 17.62
CA ASN A 46 26.59 -10.96 18.31
C ASN A 46 25.87 -12.31 18.26
N GLU A 47 24.68 -12.34 17.70
CA GLU A 47 23.80 -13.49 17.55
C GLU A 47 23.11 -13.45 16.19
N PRO A 48 22.47 -14.53 15.71
CA PRO A 48 21.73 -14.52 14.46
C PRO A 48 20.67 -13.42 14.45
N TYR A 49 20.73 -12.54 13.45
CA TYR A 49 19.77 -11.46 13.30
C TYR A 49 18.40 -12.02 12.88
N ARG A 50 17.36 -11.60 13.58
CA ARG A 50 15.97 -11.90 13.21
C ARG A 50 15.24 -10.60 12.89
N MET A 51 14.61 -10.58 11.70
CA MET A 51 13.79 -9.45 11.28
C MET A 51 12.46 -9.48 12.00
N MET A 52 12.22 -8.45 12.81
CA MET A 52 10.93 -8.21 13.45
C MET A 52 10.42 -6.83 13.09
N THR A 53 9.11 -6.68 12.98
CA THR A 53 8.47 -5.40 12.64
C THR A 53 8.85 -4.28 13.62
N SER A 54 9.13 -4.62 14.87
CA SER A 54 9.59 -3.68 15.92
C SER A 54 10.95 -3.04 15.63
N ARG A 55 11.75 -3.61 14.71
CA ARG A 55 13.03 -3.05 14.31
C ARG A 55 12.92 -1.90 13.30
N SER A 56 11.77 -1.74 12.66
CA SER A 56 11.53 -0.67 11.69
C SER A 56 10.70 0.46 12.29
N GLU A 57 11.19 1.67 12.15
CA GLU A 57 10.49 2.92 12.46
C GLU A 57 9.27 3.11 11.54
N TYR A 58 9.36 2.54 10.33
CA TYR A 58 8.37 2.69 9.26
C TYR A 58 7.42 1.50 9.15
N ARG A 59 7.26 0.68 10.20
CA ARG A 59 6.47 -0.57 10.17
C ARG A 59 5.03 -0.40 9.70
N LEU A 60 4.42 0.77 9.91
CA LEU A 60 3.06 1.06 9.45
C LEU A 60 3.00 1.37 7.94
N LEU A 61 4.12 1.79 7.36
CA LEU A 61 4.26 2.05 5.93
C LEU A 61 4.67 0.80 5.14
N HIS A 62 5.42 -0.13 5.77
CA HIS A 62 5.95 -1.33 5.14
C HIS A 62 4.92 -2.46 5.13
N ARG A 63 3.85 -2.30 4.36
CA ARG A 63 2.81 -3.31 4.22
C ARG A 63 3.00 -4.13 2.95
N GLN A 64 2.46 -5.34 2.97
CA GLN A 64 2.48 -6.21 1.79
C GLN A 64 1.67 -5.62 0.63
N ASP A 65 0.54 -4.99 0.95
CA ASP A 65 -0.38 -4.43 -0.03
C ASP A 65 0.22 -3.30 -0.88
N ASN A 66 1.20 -2.57 -0.36
CA ASN A 66 1.83 -1.44 -1.04
C ASN A 66 3.30 -1.69 -1.41
N ALA A 67 3.79 -2.92 -1.32
CA ALA A 67 5.18 -3.24 -1.65
C ALA A 67 5.50 -2.99 -3.13
N ASP A 68 4.52 -3.18 -4.01
CA ASP A 68 4.66 -2.94 -5.44
C ASP A 68 4.97 -1.46 -5.75
N ILE A 69 4.23 -0.52 -5.22
CA ILE A 69 4.48 0.92 -5.48
C ILE A 69 5.79 1.39 -4.82
N ARG A 70 6.13 0.86 -3.65
CA ARG A 70 7.36 1.25 -2.96
C ARG A 70 8.64 0.74 -3.64
N LEU A 71 8.62 -0.45 -4.22
CA LEU A 71 9.82 -1.16 -4.64
C LEU A 71 9.94 -1.43 -6.15
N SER A 72 8.84 -1.32 -6.93
CA SER A 72 8.87 -1.65 -8.37
C SER A 72 9.81 -0.75 -9.18
N HIS A 73 9.98 0.51 -8.80
CA HIS A 73 10.92 1.42 -9.46
C HIS A 73 12.37 0.96 -9.29
N ILE A 74 12.72 0.41 -8.11
CA ILE A 74 14.03 -0.19 -7.87
C ILE A 74 14.17 -1.47 -8.69
N GLY A 75 13.16 -2.34 -8.63
CA GLY A 75 13.15 -3.59 -9.39
C GLY A 75 13.29 -3.38 -10.91
N ARG A 76 12.66 -2.33 -11.46
CA ARG A 76 12.83 -1.92 -12.85
C ARG A 76 14.25 -1.45 -13.13
N ARG A 77 14.82 -0.59 -12.29
CA ARG A 77 16.18 -0.05 -12.44
C ARG A 77 17.22 -1.16 -12.50
N ILE A 78 17.10 -2.17 -11.67
CA ILE A 78 18.05 -3.30 -11.62
C ILE A 78 17.74 -4.42 -12.63
N GLY A 79 16.68 -4.28 -13.44
CA GLY A 79 16.33 -5.21 -14.51
C GLY A 79 15.56 -6.46 -14.09
N LEU A 80 15.03 -6.52 -12.87
CA LEU A 80 14.21 -7.65 -12.37
C LEU A 80 12.71 -7.50 -12.64
N ILE A 81 12.27 -6.29 -12.93
CA ILE A 81 10.87 -5.99 -13.29
C ILE A 81 10.85 -5.36 -14.69
N SER A 82 10.04 -5.90 -15.60
CA SER A 82 9.86 -5.37 -16.94
C SER A 82 9.19 -3.99 -16.92
N GLU A 83 9.42 -3.22 -17.99
CA GLU A 83 8.75 -1.94 -18.19
C GLU A 83 7.22 -2.08 -18.14
N GLU A 84 6.68 -3.08 -18.84
CA GLU A 84 5.25 -3.37 -18.87
C GLU A 84 4.68 -3.60 -17.47
N ARG A 85 5.36 -4.42 -16.65
CA ARG A 85 4.93 -4.68 -15.28
C ARG A 85 5.02 -3.43 -14.41
N TYR A 86 6.03 -2.60 -14.58
CA TYR A 86 6.18 -1.34 -13.87
C TYR A 86 5.06 -0.37 -14.24
N GLN A 87 4.74 -0.22 -15.53
CA GLN A 87 3.63 0.62 -16.00
C GLN A 87 2.28 0.15 -15.46
N ALA A 88 2.04 -1.17 -15.38
CA ALA A 88 0.82 -1.71 -14.77
C ALA A 88 0.68 -1.31 -13.29
N VAL A 89 1.77 -1.23 -12.53
CA VAL A 89 1.76 -0.73 -11.15
C VAL A 89 1.38 0.74 -11.11
N LEU A 90 1.99 1.57 -11.97
CA LEU A 90 1.69 3.00 -12.01
C LEU A 90 0.23 3.27 -12.40
N GLU A 91 -0.30 2.56 -13.38
CA GLU A 91 -1.70 2.67 -13.80
C GLU A 91 -2.66 2.26 -12.68
N LYS A 92 -2.35 1.18 -11.96
CA LYS A 92 -3.12 0.76 -10.78
C LYS A 92 -3.23 1.89 -9.76
N TYR A 93 -2.11 2.48 -9.37
CA TYR A 93 -2.12 3.52 -8.34
C TYR A 93 -2.70 4.85 -8.82
N LYS A 94 -2.55 5.18 -10.10
CA LYS A 94 -3.28 6.30 -10.70
C LYS A 94 -4.79 6.11 -10.57
N ALA A 95 -5.30 4.92 -10.90
CA ALA A 95 -6.72 4.61 -10.75
C ALA A 95 -7.18 4.66 -9.28
N VAL A 96 -6.33 4.23 -8.34
CA VAL A 96 -6.60 4.34 -6.89
C VAL A 96 -6.74 5.80 -6.47
N ASP A 97 -5.82 6.67 -6.86
CA ASP A 97 -5.82 8.09 -6.49
C ASP A 97 -7.02 8.83 -7.10
N GLU A 98 -7.35 8.54 -8.35
CA GLU A 98 -8.52 9.10 -9.03
C GLU A 98 -9.81 8.69 -8.32
N GLU A 99 -9.94 7.43 -7.93
CA GLU A 99 -11.13 6.94 -7.23
C GLU A 99 -11.23 7.51 -5.81
N ILE A 100 -10.15 7.60 -5.06
CA ILE A 100 -10.15 8.25 -3.73
C ILE A 100 -10.60 9.71 -3.87
N SER A 101 -10.05 10.45 -4.82
CA SER A 101 -10.45 11.84 -5.08
C SER A 101 -11.93 11.96 -5.44
N ARG A 102 -12.48 11.03 -6.21
CA ARG A 102 -13.91 10.97 -6.53
C ARG A 102 -14.76 10.71 -5.29
N LEU A 103 -14.39 9.72 -4.48
CA LEU A 103 -15.11 9.35 -3.24
C LEU A 103 -15.11 10.48 -2.22
N GLU A 104 -14.03 11.24 -2.10
CA GLU A 104 -13.95 12.41 -1.21
C GLU A 104 -14.89 13.54 -1.64
N LYS A 105 -15.10 13.69 -2.95
CA LYS A 105 -15.99 14.72 -3.51
C LYS A 105 -17.44 14.28 -3.61
N THR A 106 -17.72 12.98 -3.54
CA THR A 106 -19.08 12.44 -3.65
C THR A 106 -19.75 12.38 -2.30
N HIS A 107 -20.72 13.27 -2.09
CA HIS A 107 -21.50 13.33 -0.85
C HIS A 107 -22.87 12.70 -1.05
N ILE A 108 -23.33 11.95 -0.06
CA ILE A 108 -24.64 11.32 -0.03
C ILE A 108 -25.47 11.84 1.16
N ALA A 109 -26.78 11.92 0.95
CA ALA A 109 -27.71 12.34 1.99
C ALA A 109 -27.96 11.20 3.00
N PRO A 110 -28.30 11.52 4.27
CA PRO A 110 -28.63 10.52 5.30
C PRO A 110 -30.06 9.98 5.07
N THR A 111 -30.21 9.07 4.10
CA THR A 111 -31.51 8.42 3.83
C THR A 111 -31.82 7.31 4.83
N ALA A 112 -33.10 6.90 4.92
CA ALA A 112 -33.50 5.78 5.78
C ALA A 112 -32.81 4.46 5.39
N GLU A 113 -32.60 4.24 4.08
CA GLU A 113 -31.91 3.06 3.54
C GLU A 113 -30.45 3.05 3.97
N LEU A 114 -29.76 4.18 3.83
CA LEU A 114 -28.36 4.31 4.26
C LEU A 114 -28.23 4.06 5.77
N LYS A 115 -29.14 4.64 6.57
CA LYS A 115 -29.20 4.42 8.02
C LYS A 115 -29.34 2.93 8.34
N SER A 116 -30.30 2.25 7.71
CA SER A 116 -30.52 0.81 7.92
C SER A 116 -29.28 -0.03 7.61
N VAL A 117 -28.60 0.25 6.51
CA VAL A 117 -27.37 -0.46 6.13
C VAL A 117 -26.25 -0.21 7.15
N LEU A 118 -26.00 1.05 7.54
CA LEU A 118 -24.95 1.38 8.50
C LEU A 118 -25.21 0.79 9.89
N GLU A 119 -26.46 0.81 10.36
CA GLU A 119 -26.83 0.17 11.62
C GLU A 119 -26.63 -1.36 11.58
N SER A 120 -26.95 -2.00 10.45
CA SER A 120 -26.69 -3.44 10.26
C SER A 120 -25.20 -3.80 10.26
N LEU A 121 -24.35 -2.86 9.84
CA LEU A 121 -22.90 -2.99 9.91
C LEU A 121 -22.30 -2.62 11.28
N GLY A 122 -23.13 -2.21 12.23
CA GLY A 122 -22.68 -1.86 13.58
C GLY A 122 -22.05 -0.47 13.69
N THR A 123 -22.42 0.45 12.80
CA THR A 123 -21.96 1.85 12.85
C THR A 123 -23.14 2.83 12.80
N SER A 124 -22.96 4.03 13.35
CA SER A 124 -24.01 5.05 13.43
C SER A 124 -24.28 5.72 12.09
N ALA A 125 -25.54 6.06 11.85
CA ALA A 125 -25.89 6.88 10.69
C ALA A 125 -25.37 8.32 10.83
N PRO A 126 -24.95 8.98 9.73
CA PRO A 126 -24.61 10.39 9.76
C PRO A 126 -25.86 11.26 9.96
N ILE A 127 -25.68 12.40 10.63
CA ILE A 127 -26.78 13.37 10.88
C ILE A 127 -26.98 14.29 9.66
N SER A 128 -25.91 14.50 8.87
CA SER A 128 -25.89 15.37 7.70
C SER A 128 -25.27 14.65 6.50
N GLY A 129 -25.21 15.31 5.36
CA GLY A 129 -24.50 14.78 4.19
C GLY A 129 -23.05 14.42 4.52
N VAL A 130 -22.59 13.29 4.03
CA VAL A 130 -21.27 12.71 4.31
C VAL A 130 -20.63 12.25 3.00
N SER A 131 -19.31 12.35 2.90
CA SER A 131 -18.60 11.82 1.76
C SER A 131 -18.55 10.29 1.78
N LEU A 132 -18.51 9.66 0.60
CA LEU A 132 -18.35 8.20 0.52
C LEU A 132 -17.00 7.77 1.13
N ALA A 133 -15.95 8.58 0.97
CA ALA A 133 -14.65 8.31 1.57
C ALA A 133 -14.72 8.25 3.10
N ASP A 134 -15.44 9.19 3.75
CA ASP A 134 -15.56 9.20 5.22
C ASP A 134 -16.34 8.00 5.77
N LEU A 135 -17.27 7.47 4.99
CA LEU A 135 -17.93 6.22 5.34
C LEU A 135 -17.00 5.03 5.24
N ILE A 136 -16.19 4.94 4.17
CA ILE A 136 -15.23 3.84 3.97
C ILE A 136 -14.10 3.87 5.02
N ARG A 137 -13.71 5.03 5.53
CA ARG A 137 -12.73 5.16 6.63
C ARG A 137 -13.19 4.44 7.90
N ARG A 138 -14.49 4.22 8.08
CA ARG A 138 -15.01 3.47 9.23
C ARG A 138 -14.63 1.99 9.12
N PRO A 139 -14.10 1.34 10.18
CA PRO A 139 -13.66 -0.06 10.12
C PRO A 139 -14.74 -1.04 9.64
N GLN A 140 -16.00 -0.78 9.96
CA GLN A 140 -17.13 -1.66 9.66
C GLN A 140 -17.62 -1.56 8.20
N VAL A 141 -17.31 -0.46 7.50
CA VAL A 141 -17.85 -0.17 6.17
C VAL A 141 -16.85 -0.53 5.11
N ARG A 142 -17.25 -1.32 4.14
CA ARG A 142 -16.44 -1.68 2.97
C ARG A 142 -16.81 -0.83 1.76
N TYR A 143 -15.90 -0.73 0.83
CA TYR A 143 -16.15 -0.08 -0.45
C TYR A 143 -17.40 -0.66 -1.17
N GLU A 144 -17.60 -1.98 -1.11
CA GLU A 144 -18.74 -2.66 -1.74
C GLU A 144 -20.08 -2.38 -1.07
N ASP A 145 -20.11 -2.12 0.23
CA ASP A 145 -21.34 -1.86 0.98
C ASP A 145 -22.05 -0.57 0.52
N LEU A 146 -21.31 0.35 -0.08
CA LEU A 146 -21.82 1.63 -0.56
C LEU A 146 -22.30 1.59 -2.02
N THR A 147 -22.21 0.46 -2.70
CA THR A 147 -22.66 0.29 -4.10
C THR A 147 -24.07 0.82 -4.37
N PRO A 148 -25.08 0.55 -3.53
CA PRO A 148 -26.44 1.04 -3.76
C PRO A 148 -26.59 2.56 -3.70
N PHE A 149 -25.65 3.25 -3.05
CA PHE A 149 -25.68 4.69 -2.80
C PHE A 149 -24.77 5.48 -3.72
N ASP A 150 -23.92 4.82 -4.49
CA ASP A 150 -22.93 5.41 -5.41
C ASP A 150 -23.39 5.26 -6.86
N ARG A 151 -24.23 6.20 -7.30
CA ARG A 151 -24.83 6.16 -8.67
C ARG A 151 -23.81 6.26 -9.81
N ASN A 152 -22.68 6.88 -9.57
CA ASN A 152 -21.63 7.11 -10.56
C ASN A 152 -20.39 6.23 -10.31
N ARG A 153 -20.60 5.09 -9.66
CA ARG A 153 -19.52 4.15 -9.35
C ARG A 153 -18.89 3.62 -10.63
N PRO A 154 -17.57 3.78 -10.83
CA PRO A 154 -16.88 3.23 -11.97
C PRO A 154 -16.71 1.70 -11.82
N ASP A 155 -16.63 1.02 -12.95
CA ASP A 155 -16.22 -0.39 -12.99
C ASP A 155 -14.70 -0.48 -12.93
N LEU A 156 -14.19 -0.75 -11.72
CA LEU A 156 -12.76 -0.84 -11.44
C LEU A 156 -12.33 -2.29 -11.17
N PRO A 157 -11.10 -2.67 -11.56
CA PRO A 157 -10.54 -3.97 -11.20
C PRO A 157 -10.56 -4.19 -9.69
N LYS A 158 -10.75 -5.44 -9.27
CA LYS A 158 -10.79 -5.82 -7.84
C LYS A 158 -9.59 -5.30 -7.06
N ALA A 159 -8.37 -5.44 -7.63
CA ALA A 159 -7.14 -4.99 -6.99
C ALA A 159 -7.11 -3.47 -6.72
N VAL A 160 -7.73 -2.66 -7.60
CA VAL A 160 -7.87 -1.21 -7.40
C VAL A 160 -8.86 -0.92 -6.26
N ARG A 161 -10.03 -1.57 -6.27
CA ARG A 161 -11.06 -1.38 -5.25
C ARG A 161 -10.56 -1.75 -3.85
N GLU A 162 -9.87 -2.88 -3.72
CA GLU A 162 -9.25 -3.31 -2.48
C GLU A 162 -8.20 -2.31 -2.00
N GLN A 163 -7.38 -1.79 -2.91
CA GLN A 163 -6.34 -0.81 -2.54
C GLN A 163 -6.95 0.54 -2.13
N VAL A 164 -8.02 1.01 -2.79
CA VAL A 164 -8.78 2.20 -2.39
C VAL A 164 -9.28 2.07 -0.94
N GLU A 165 -9.91 0.93 -0.62
CA GLU A 165 -10.40 0.68 0.74
C GLU A 165 -9.27 0.69 1.76
N ILE A 166 -8.16 0.01 1.48
CA ILE A 166 -6.99 -0.05 2.36
C ILE A 166 -6.42 1.36 2.59
N VAL A 167 -6.19 2.12 1.53
CA VAL A 167 -5.61 3.47 1.65
C VAL A 167 -6.51 4.38 2.48
N LEU A 168 -7.83 4.38 2.24
CA LEU A 168 -8.78 5.19 3.01
C LEU A 168 -8.81 4.79 4.49
N LYS A 169 -8.75 3.50 4.81
CA LYS A 169 -8.74 3.03 6.21
C LYS A 169 -7.44 3.37 6.95
N TYR A 170 -6.30 3.41 6.25
CA TYR A 170 -5.02 3.79 6.86
C TYR A 170 -4.79 5.30 6.93
N SER A 171 -5.59 6.11 6.23
CA SER A 171 -5.52 7.58 6.28
C SER A 171 -6.35 8.21 7.39
N GLY A 172 -7.12 7.42 8.13
CA GLY A 172 -8.03 7.85 9.19
C GLY A 172 -7.42 7.86 10.59
#